data_4f2d39e76fbb0f012af4e5229f95edc5
#
_entry.id   4f2d39e76fbb0f012af4e5229f95edc5
#
_cell.length_a   1.000
_cell.length_b   1.000
_cell.length_c   1.000
_cell.angle_alpha   90.00
_cell.angle_beta   90.00
_cell.angle_gamma   90.00
#
_symmetry.space_group_name_H-M   'P 1'
#
loop_
_entity.id
_entity.type
_entity.pdbx_description
1 polymer ?
#
loop_
_entity_poly.entity_id
_entity_poly.type
_entity_poly.pdbx_seq_one_letter_code
_entity_poly.pdbx_strand_id
1 'polypeptide(L)'
;GLHGLGEMLRAVRGSGLPEGVARAAERAFRLIARAESRVHGARLARVHFHEIGAVDSIVDVLGACAGLRLLGVDEVRSSALPWNGGSVACAHGVLPVPAPAAAEMMRGIPVVPHPARGEMVTPTGIAVLRAVAAGFGPPPAMRVGAIGYGAGETNFPGFPNLLRLVLGEAEGDGGSDLVSVLETEIDDMQPNRYGFLCRRLFDAGALDVFVTPALMKKGRPGHLLTALCAPGRSGALADAILRHSTTLGVRVREERRVLLPRLVVEVGTRYGRARVKLARRPDGTVTASPEHDDCAALAEKSGATMDEVAEAARLAAGRKARADGLPVWKGGARR
;
A
#
# COMPACT_ATOMS: atom_id res chain seq x y z
N GLY A 1 14.68 14.33 29.34
CA GLY A 1 14.23 13.89 28.03
C GLY A 1 13.02 12.95 28.16
N LEU A 2 12.28 12.76 27.11
CA LEU A 2 11.17 11.81 27.04
C LEU A 2 11.76 10.44 26.72
N HIS A 3 11.83 9.53 27.70
CA HIS A 3 12.57 8.28 27.55
C HIS A 3 11.71 7.06 27.19
N GLY A 4 10.40 7.16 27.34
CA GLY A 4 9.49 6.04 27.09
C GLY A 4 8.44 6.32 26.00
N LEU A 5 8.02 5.27 25.28
CA LEU A 5 6.98 5.38 24.25
C LEU A 5 5.71 6.09 24.75
N GLY A 6 5.28 5.79 25.99
CA GLY A 6 4.09 6.43 26.59
C GLY A 6 4.20 7.93 26.74
N GLU A 7 5.38 8.43 27.07
CA GLU A 7 5.64 9.88 27.21
C GLU A 7 5.63 10.56 25.85
N MET A 8 6.28 9.96 24.83
CA MET A 8 6.27 10.47 23.48
C MET A 8 4.87 10.53 22.89
N LEU A 9 4.06 9.50 23.07
CA LEU A 9 2.68 9.49 22.61
C LEU A 9 1.81 10.53 23.32
N ARG A 10 2.04 10.81 24.63
CA ARG A 10 1.37 11.89 25.32
C ARG A 10 1.78 13.26 24.77
N ALA A 11 3.05 13.47 24.50
CA ALA A 11 3.55 14.71 23.90
C ALA A 11 2.94 14.95 22.51
N VAL A 12 2.91 13.91 21.68
CA VAL A 12 2.26 13.96 20.34
C VAL A 12 0.77 14.35 20.45
N ARG A 13 0.02 13.72 21.36
CA ARG A 13 -1.41 14.04 21.58
C ARG A 13 -1.63 15.43 22.15
N GLY A 14 -0.73 15.89 23.00
CA GLY A 14 -0.76 17.23 23.60
C GLY A 14 -0.26 18.35 22.68
N SER A 15 0.21 18.03 21.47
CA SER A 15 0.79 19.02 20.55
C SER A 15 -0.19 20.02 19.96
N GLY A 16 -1.50 19.79 20.07
CA GLY A 16 -2.52 20.63 19.45
C GLY A 16 -2.61 20.52 17.93
N LEU A 17 -1.84 19.63 17.30
CA LEU A 17 -1.87 19.41 15.86
C LEU A 17 -3.11 18.62 15.41
N PRO A 18 -3.54 18.77 14.14
CA PRO A 18 -4.67 18.02 13.60
C PRO A 18 -4.54 16.51 13.83
N GLU A 19 -5.65 15.84 14.11
CA GLU A 19 -5.68 14.42 14.47
C GLU A 19 -4.97 13.51 13.46
N GLY A 20 -5.06 13.82 12.17
CA GLY A 20 -4.35 13.06 11.11
C GLY A 20 -2.83 13.14 11.22
N VAL A 21 -2.30 14.31 11.61
CA VAL A 21 -0.87 14.53 11.86
C VAL A 21 -0.43 13.77 13.10
N ALA A 22 -1.16 13.89 14.19
CA ALA A 22 -0.87 13.18 15.44
C ALA A 22 -0.89 11.66 15.23
N ARG A 23 -1.87 11.12 14.50
CA ARG A 23 -1.93 9.68 14.17
C ARG A 23 -0.74 9.21 13.33
N ALA A 24 -0.29 10.00 12.35
CA ALA A 24 0.89 9.64 11.55
C ALA A 24 2.15 9.62 12.42
N ALA A 25 2.36 10.63 13.25
CA ALA A 25 3.47 10.69 14.18
C ALA A 25 3.45 9.54 15.21
N GLU A 26 2.28 9.22 15.78
CA GLU A 26 2.14 8.06 16.67
C GLU A 26 2.53 6.75 15.98
N ARG A 27 2.15 6.57 14.71
CA ARG A 27 2.58 5.38 13.94
C ARG A 27 4.09 5.31 13.82
N ALA A 28 4.76 6.43 13.49
CA ALA A 28 6.21 6.49 13.39
C ALA A 28 6.90 6.09 14.71
N PHE A 29 6.50 6.68 15.84
CA PHE A 29 7.07 6.32 17.14
C PHE A 29 6.80 4.88 17.55
N ARG A 30 5.64 4.33 17.25
CA ARG A 30 5.35 2.91 17.49
C ARG A 30 6.20 1.98 16.63
N LEU A 31 6.53 2.36 15.40
CA LEU A 31 7.44 1.60 14.52
C LEU A 31 8.85 1.57 15.11
N ILE A 32 9.37 2.70 15.54
CA ILE A 32 10.67 2.78 16.20
C ILE A 32 10.68 1.90 17.45
N ALA A 33 9.69 2.07 18.34
CA ALA A 33 9.64 1.31 19.58
C ALA A 33 9.59 -0.21 19.34
N ARG A 34 8.87 -0.65 18.29
CA ARG A 34 8.83 -2.08 17.90
C ARG A 34 10.16 -2.56 17.37
N ALA A 35 10.86 -1.75 16.59
CA ALA A 35 12.19 -2.09 16.08
C ALA A 35 13.19 -2.21 17.24
N GLU A 36 13.23 -1.25 18.13
CA GLU A 36 14.08 -1.28 19.34
C GLU A 36 13.73 -2.48 20.24
N SER A 37 12.46 -2.75 20.47
CA SER A 37 12.00 -3.92 21.23
C SER A 37 12.54 -5.24 20.66
N ARG A 38 12.56 -5.37 19.34
CA ARG A 38 13.11 -6.57 18.67
C ARG A 38 14.62 -6.65 18.76
N VAL A 39 15.30 -5.55 18.54
CA VAL A 39 16.77 -5.48 18.58
C VAL A 39 17.29 -5.80 19.98
N HIS A 40 16.64 -5.25 21.01
CA HIS A 40 17.06 -5.44 22.41
C HIS A 40 16.43 -6.66 23.09
N GLY A 41 15.52 -7.39 22.43
CA GLY A 41 14.80 -8.50 23.06
C GLY A 41 13.93 -8.07 24.25
N ALA A 42 13.62 -6.78 24.37
CA ALA A 42 12.91 -6.19 25.48
C ALA A 42 11.41 -6.09 25.22
N ARG A 43 10.57 -6.13 26.26
CA ARG A 43 9.14 -5.84 26.11
C ARG A 43 8.93 -4.39 25.68
N LEU A 44 7.99 -4.14 24.77
CA LEU A 44 7.68 -2.82 24.20
C LEU A 44 7.49 -1.72 25.28
N ALA A 45 6.89 -2.08 26.42
CA ALA A 45 6.67 -1.15 27.54
C ALA A 45 7.95 -0.78 28.32
N ARG A 46 9.06 -1.51 28.08
CA ARG A 46 10.37 -1.27 28.72
C ARG A 46 11.41 -0.70 27.74
N VAL A 47 11.01 -0.39 26.52
CA VAL A 47 11.89 0.24 25.55
C VAL A 47 12.17 1.67 26.00
N HIS A 48 13.45 1.98 26.20
CA HIS A 48 13.94 3.34 26.42
C HIS A 48 14.57 3.83 25.11
N PHE A 49 14.17 5.01 24.69
CA PHE A 49 14.76 5.66 23.53
C PHE A 49 16.04 6.35 23.94
N HIS A 50 17.19 5.72 23.70
CA HIS A 50 18.49 6.27 24.07
C HIS A 50 18.97 7.36 23.09
N GLU A 51 18.57 7.28 21.82
CA GLU A 51 18.99 8.18 20.74
C GLU A 51 17.84 9.03 20.20
N ILE A 52 16.60 8.57 20.32
CA ILE A 52 15.40 9.19 19.73
C ILE A 52 14.53 9.90 20.80
N GLY A 53 14.95 9.86 22.06
CA GLY A 53 14.25 10.50 23.19
C GLY A 53 14.49 12.01 23.33
N ALA A 54 15.23 12.62 22.41
CA ALA A 54 15.44 14.06 22.39
C ALA A 54 14.21 14.78 21.82
N VAL A 55 14.00 16.01 22.27
CA VAL A 55 12.92 16.89 21.78
C VAL A 55 13.00 17.03 20.25
N ASP A 56 14.21 17.03 19.71
CA ASP A 56 14.49 17.15 18.28
C ASP A 56 13.78 16.07 17.45
N SER A 57 13.83 14.82 17.87
CA SER A 57 13.14 13.72 17.15
C SER A 57 11.62 13.87 17.14
N ILE A 58 11.05 14.48 18.19
CA ILE A 58 9.62 14.78 18.24
C ILE A 58 9.28 15.88 17.24
N VAL A 59 10.10 16.94 17.22
CA VAL A 59 9.94 18.07 16.30
C VAL A 59 10.09 17.59 14.86
N ASP A 60 11.07 16.73 14.55
CA ASP A 60 11.30 16.19 13.23
C ASP A 60 10.10 15.36 12.73
N VAL A 61 9.63 14.41 13.55
CA VAL A 61 8.50 13.54 13.18
C VAL A 61 7.20 14.33 13.03
N LEU A 62 6.90 15.21 14.00
CA LEU A 62 5.70 16.06 13.94
C LEU A 62 5.79 17.06 12.80
N GLY A 63 6.96 17.69 12.61
CA GLY A 63 7.23 18.65 11.55
C GLY A 63 7.07 18.05 10.16
N ALA A 64 7.63 16.87 9.93
CA ALA A 64 7.47 16.15 8.67
C ALA A 64 5.99 15.82 8.39
N CYS A 65 5.27 15.26 9.37
CA CYS A 65 3.85 14.92 9.23
C CYS A 65 2.99 16.17 9.03
N ALA A 66 3.27 17.26 9.75
CA ALA A 66 2.56 18.53 9.63
C ALA A 66 2.85 19.22 8.28
N GLY A 67 4.11 19.19 7.83
CA GLY A 67 4.53 19.73 6.54
C GLY A 67 3.79 19.09 5.37
N LEU A 68 3.70 17.75 5.33
CA LEU A 68 2.92 17.04 4.32
C LEU A 68 1.44 17.46 4.32
N ARG A 69 0.86 17.64 5.50
CA ARG A 69 -0.53 18.12 5.63
C ARG A 69 -0.70 19.55 5.13
N LEU A 70 0.24 20.46 5.48
CA LEU A 70 0.21 21.86 5.06
C LEU A 70 0.39 22.01 3.55
N LEU A 71 1.19 21.14 2.93
CA LEU A 71 1.37 21.09 1.47
C LEU A 71 0.15 20.50 0.75
N GLY A 72 -0.86 20.00 1.46
CA GLY A 72 -2.05 19.43 0.86
C GLY A 72 -1.79 18.11 0.13
N VAL A 73 -0.79 17.33 0.57
CA VAL A 73 -0.40 16.07 -0.07
C VAL A 73 -1.42 14.99 0.27
N ASP A 74 -2.00 14.39 -0.77
CA ASP A 74 -2.93 13.26 -0.65
C ASP A 74 -2.21 11.93 -0.58
N GLU A 75 -1.11 11.76 -1.31
CA GLU A 75 -0.34 10.53 -1.39
C GLU A 75 1.18 10.81 -1.35
N VAL A 76 1.89 10.02 -0.57
CA VAL A 76 3.36 10.05 -0.48
C VAL A 76 3.92 8.77 -1.10
N ARG A 77 4.87 8.92 -2.01
CA ARG A 77 5.67 7.83 -2.58
C ARG A 77 7.14 8.05 -2.27
N SER A 78 7.86 6.97 -1.98
CA SER A 78 9.31 7.02 -1.76
C SER A 78 10.04 6.17 -2.81
N SER A 79 11.21 6.59 -3.22
CA SER A 79 12.14 5.71 -3.95
C SER A 79 12.51 4.49 -3.11
N ALA A 80 13.14 3.49 -3.74
CA ALA A 80 13.91 2.49 -3.00
C ALA A 80 14.95 3.19 -2.11
N LEU A 81 15.22 2.61 -0.92
CA LEU A 81 16.15 3.20 0.04
C LEU A 81 17.59 2.78 -0.25
N PRO A 82 18.59 3.64 -0.02
CA PRO A 82 19.99 3.24 -0.15
C PRO A 82 20.34 2.21 0.93
N TRP A 83 20.98 1.12 0.50
CA TRP A 83 21.61 0.14 1.39
C TRP A 83 23.12 0.33 1.28
N ASN A 84 23.68 0.95 2.25
CA ASN A 84 25.11 1.27 2.29
C ASN A 84 25.77 0.67 3.54
N GLY A 85 27.10 0.66 3.55
CA GLY A 85 27.89 0.12 4.64
C GLY A 85 28.57 1.22 5.46
N GLY A 86 29.41 0.79 6.39
CA GLY A 86 30.13 1.65 7.30
C GLY A 86 29.69 1.43 8.74
N SER A 87 29.97 2.42 9.59
CA SER A 87 29.62 2.39 11.00
C SER A 87 29.15 3.76 11.47
N VAL A 88 28.36 3.77 12.52
CA VAL A 88 27.87 4.96 13.22
C VAL A 88 28.19 4.83 14.70
N ALA A 89 28.73 5.89 15.28
CA ALA A 89 28.95 5.98 16.72
C ALA A 89 27.66 6.46 17.40
N CYS A 90 27.24 5.74 18.42
CA CYS A 90 25.99 6.00 19.13
C CYS A 90 26.13 5.69 20.62
N ALA A 91 25.09 5.89 21.41
CA ALA A 91 25.09 5.60 22.86
C ALA A 91 25.43 4.13 23.18
N HIS A 92 25.21 3.21 22.28
CA HIS A 92 25.54 1.79 22.42
C HIS A 92 26.94 1.40 21.88
N GLY A 93 27.78 2.39 21.56
CA GLY A 93 29.07 2.18 20.94
C GLY A 93 29.03 2.34 19.42
N VAL A 94 29.90 1.64 18.70
CA VAL A 94 29.98 1.69 17.24
C VAL A 94 29.11 0.60 16.65
N LEU A 95 28.06 0.98 15.92
CA LEU A 95 27.12 0.07 15.25
C LEU A 95 27.36 0.01 13.75
N PRO A 96 27.07 -1.12 13.09
CA PRO A 96 27.08 -1.21 11.64
C PRO A 96 25.97 -0.37 11.02
N VAL A 97 26.18 0.09 9.80
CA VAL A 97 25.15 0.79 9.00
C VAL A 97 24.58 -0.16 7.95
N PRO A 98 23.24 -0.20 7.76
CA PRO A 98 22.22 0.50 8.56
C PRO A 98 22.21 0.06 10.02
N ALA A 99 21.94 0.99 10.95
CA ALA A 99 21.82 0.67 12.37
C ALA A 99 20.72 -0.42 12.58
N PRO A 100 20.86 -1.31 13.60
CA PRO A 100 19.97 -2.48 13.74
C PRO A 100 18.49 -2.13 13.74
N ALA A 101 18.06 -1.06 14.40
CA ALA A 101 16.65 -0.62 14.40
C ALA A 101 16.20 -0.11 13.03
N ALA A 102 17.07 0.61 12.30
CA ALA A 102 16.81 1.04 10.93
C ALA A 102 16.68 -0.17 10.00
N ALA A 103 17.61 -1.12 10.06
CA ALA A 103 17.59 -2.35 9.27
C ALA A 103 16.32 -3.16 9.52
N GLU A 104 15.86 -3.27 10.77
CA GLU A 104 14.60 -3.93 11.12
C GLU A 104 13.40 -3.23 10.49
N MET A 105 13.39 -1.89 10.48
CA MET A 105 12.34 -1.11 9.83
C MET A 105 12.40 -1.13 8.30
N MET A 106 13.54 -1.51 7.69
CA MET A 106 13.67 -1.69 6.24
C MET A 106 13.01 -2.98 5.72
N ARG A 107 12.61 -3.91 6.56
CA ARG A 107 11.99 -5.16 6.11
C ARG A 107 10.80 -4.91 5.18
N GLY A 108 10.84 -5.53 3.99
CA GLY A 108 9.79 -5.39 2.97
C GLY A 108 9.82 -4.08 2.18
N ILE A 109 10.81 -3.21 2.40
CA ILE A 109 11.06 -2.04 1.57
C ILE A 109 12.13 -2.39 0.53
N PRO A 110 11.94 -2.04 -0.75
CA PRO A 110 12.98 -2.22 -1.76
C PRO A 110 14.21 -1.36 -1.41
N VAL A 111 15.39 -1.95 -1.54
CA VAL A 111 16.66 -1.28 -1.29
C VAL A 111 17.56 -1.35 -2.52
N VAL A 112 18.43 -0.35 -2.66
CA VAL A 112 19.45 -0.30 -3.73
C VAL A 112 20.84 -0.16 -3.10
N PRO A 113 21.86 -0.88 -3.58
CA PRO A 113 23.22 -0.72 -3.11
C PRO A 113 23.70 0.71 -3.30
N HIS A 114 24.39 1.25 -2.29
CA HIS A 114 24.96 2.60 -2.36
C HIS A 114 26.40 2.59 -1.83
N PRO A 115 27.37 3.22 -2.53
CA PRO A 115 28.78 3.13 -2.17
C PRO A 115 29.22 4.03 -1.02
N ALA A 116 28.41 5.01 -0.60
CA ALA A 116 28.72 5.85 0.55
C ALA A 116 28.92 5.03 1.83
N ARG A 117 29.78 5.52 2.74
CA ARG A 117 30.01 4.89 4.04
C ARG A 117 29.55 5.82 5.15
N GLY A 118 28.67 5.30 6.03
CA GLY A 118 28.06 6.05 7.13
C GLY A 118 26.53 6.09 7.02
N GLU A 119 25.87 6.61 8.03
CA GLU A 119 24.41 6.59 8.12
C GLU A 119 23.76 7.58 7.15
N MET A 120 23.08 7.07 6.11
CA MET A 120 22.27 7.86 5.17
C MET A 120 20.77 7.76 5.51
N VAL A 121 20.34 6.62 6.04
CA VAL A 121 18.96 6.36 6.41
C VAL A 121 18.89 6.21 7.93
N THR A 122 18.38 7.24 8.58
CA THR A 122 18.25 7.27 10.04
C THR A 122 17.00 6.50 10.49
N PRO A 123 16.96 5.97 11.72
CA PRO A 123 15.77 5.34 12.28
C PRO A 123 14.53 6.25 12.25
N THR A 124 14.69 7.54 12.52
CA THR A 124 13.60 8.53 12.47
C THR A 124 13.09 8.72 11.04
N GLY A 125 13.98 8.87 10.06
CA GLY A 125 13.61 9.08 8.66
C GLY A 125 12.82 7.91 8.10
N ILE A 126 13.27 6.67 8.36
CA ILE A 126 12.55 5.49 7.87
C ILE A 126 11.23 5.27 8.60
N ALA A 127 11.13 5.62 9.88
CA ALA A 127 9.89 5.53 10.62
C ALA A 127 8.82 6.50 10.07
N VAL A 128 9.22 7.73 9.72
CA VAL A 128 8.35 8.70 9.05
C VAL A 128 7.90 8.15 7.70
N LEU A 129 8.82 7.70 6.85
CA LEU A 129 8.47 7.14 5.54
C LEU A 129 7.49 5.97 5.68
N ARG A 130 7.73 5.02 6.57
CA ARG A 130 6.80 3.89 6.81
C ARG A 130 5.44 4.32 7.37
N ALA A 131 5.39 5.44 8.07
CA ALA A 131 4.14 5.94 8.62
C ALA A 131 3.27 6.65 7.58
N VAL A 132 3.88 7.28 6.55
CA VAL A 132 3.17 8.14 5.61
C VAL A 132 3.18 7.65 4.17
N ALA A 133 4.19 6.87 3.74
CA ALA A 133 4.28 6.44 2.35
C ALA A 133 3.25 5.35 2.02
N ALA A 134 2.54 5.55 0.92
CA ALA A 134 1.63 4.58 0.32
C ALA A 134 2.39 3.47 -0.43
N GLY A 135 3.63 3.73 -0.87
CA GLY A 135 4.45 2.77 -1.58
C GLY A 135 5.89 3.22 -1.79
N PHE A 136 6.73 2.25 -2.16
CA PHE A 136 8.15 2.45 -2.46
C PHE A 136 8.46 1.97 -3.87
N GLY A 137 9.24 2.73 -4.62
CA GLY A 137 9.62 2.39 -6.00
C GLY A 137 9.90 3.62 -6.86
N PRO A 138 9.80 3.50 -8.19
CA PRO A 138 9.98 4.64 -9.08
C PRO A 138 8.89 5.71 -8.84
N PRO A 139 9.18 6.98 -9.16
CA PRO A 139 8.18 8.03 -9.05
C PRO A 139 6.99 7.74 -9.96
N PRO A 140 5.75 8.08 -9.56
CA PRO A 140 4.59 7.97 -10.42
C PRO A 140 4.68 8.95 -11.60
N ALA A 141 3.92 8.71 -12.67
CA ALA A 141 3.73 9.71 -13.70
C ALA A 141 3.02 10.91 -13.09
N MET A 142 3.66 12.08 -13.13
CA MET A 142 3.13 13.29 -12.52
C MET A 142 3.67 14.55 -13.20
N ARG A 143 2.91 15.62 -13.15
CA ARG A 143 3.40 16.96 -13.50
C ARG A 143 4.07 17.56 -12.27
N VAL A 144 5.38 17.75 -12.35
CA VAL A 144 6.16 18.34 -11.26
C VAL A 144 5.77 19.81 -11.08
N GLY A 145 5.34 20.17 -9.88
CA GLY A 145 4.99 21.54 -9.50
C GLY A 145 6.09 22.23 -8.71
N ALA A 146 6.67 21.54 -7.71
CA ALA A 146 7.74 22.09 -6.89
C ALA A 146 8.75 21.00 -6.49
N ILE A 147 10.00 21.42 -6.24
CA ILE A 147 11.06 20.55 -5.74
C ILE A 147 11.71 21.22 -4.54
N GLY A 148 11.86 20.47 -3.47
CA GLY A 148 12.57 20.87 -2.26
C GLY A 148 13.71 19.91 -1.93
N TYR A 149 14.69 20.40 -1.21
CA TYR A 149 15.84 19.62 -0.76
C TYR A 149 16.06 19.83 0.73
N GLY A 150 16.34 18.74 1.43
CA GLY A 150 16.87 18.76 2.79
C GLY A 150 18.28 18.20 2.81
N ALA A 151 19.23 18.92 3.39
CA ALA A 151 20.61 18.48 3.53
C ALA A 151 20.84 17.87 4.91
N GLY A 152 21.51 16.71 4.95
CA GLY A 152 22.03 16.15 6.18
C GLY A 152 23.41 16.73 6.54
N GLU A 153 23.79 16.67 7.80
CA GLU A 153 25.06 17.22 8.30
C GLU A 153 26.28 16.40 7.88
N THR A 154 26.12 15.08 7.72
CA THR A 154 27.25 14.20 7.35
C THR A 154 27.64 14.42 5.91
N ASN A 155 28.93 14.70 5.68
CA ASN A 155 29.49 14.83 4.33
C ASN A 155 29.98 13.46 3.82
N PHE A 156 29.44 13.00 2.71
CA PHE A 156 29.89 11.79 2.02
C PHE A 156 30.74 12.17 0.80
N PRO A 157 32.05 11.87 0.78
CA PRO A 157 32.89 12.19 -0.36
C PRO A 157 32.32 11.61 -1.66
N GLY A 158 32.08 12.47 -2.66
CA GLY A 158 31.56 12.09 -3.97
C GLY A 158 30.04 11.91 -4.05
N PHE A 159 29.30 12.07 -2.95
CA PHE A 159 27.85 11.90 -2.91
C PHE A 159 27.18 13.02 -2.10
N PRO A 160 26.16 13.67 -2.64
CA PRO A 160 25.38 14.64 -1.86
C PRO A 160 24.51 13.91 -0.82
N ASN A 161 24.56 14.37 0.43
CA ASN A 161 23.65 13.91 1.49
C ASN A 161 22.37 14.76 1.46
N LEU A 162 21.50 14.44 0.52
CA LEU A 162 20.28 15.22 0.24
C LEU A 162 19.05 14.33 0.19
N LEU A 163 18.01 14.72 0.91
CA LEU A 163 16.65 14.27 0.66
C LEU A 163 16.04 15.20 -0.40
N ARG A 164 15.57 14.65 -1.52
CA ARG A 164 14.78 15.39 -2.51
C ARG A 164 13.31 15.12 -2.31
N LEU A 165 12.52 16.15 -2.15
CA LEU A 165 11.08 16.10 -2.09
C LEU A 165 10.53 16.73 -3.39
N VAL A 166 9.70 15.97 -4.09
CA VAL A 166 9.06 16.44 -5.33
C VAL A 166 7.57 16.50 -5.09
N LEU A 167 7.01 17.70 -5.17
CA LEU A 167 5.57 17.93 -5.12
C LEU A 167 5.05 18.07 -6.55
N GLY A 168 3.98 17.38 -6.86
CA GLY A 168 3.36 17.45 -8.18
C GLY A 168 1.95 16.93 -8.17
N GLU A 169 1.26 17.18 -9.25
CA GLU A 169 -0.04 16.62 -9.53
C GLU A 169 0.17 15.31 -10.28
N ALA A 170 -0.34 14.20 -9.72
CA ALA A 170 -0.39 12.97 -10.46
C ALA A 170 -1.14 13.24 -11.77
N GLU A 171 -0.51 12.98 -12.92
CA GLU A 171 -1.22 13.10 -14.17
C GLU A 171 -2.41 12.17 -14.09
N GLY A 172 -3.59 12.76 -14.15
CA GLY A 172 -4.86 12.11 -13.85
C GLY A 172 -5.32 11.12 -14.91
N ASP A 173 -4.50 10.13 -15.15
CA ASP A 173 -5.00 8.84 -15.58
C ASP A 173 -5.43 8.12 -14.31
N GLY A 174 -6.74 7.88 -14.18
CA GLY A 174 -7.27 7.11 -13.06
C GLY A 174 -6.31 6.00 -12.71
N GLY A 175 -5.78 6.03 -11.48
CA GLY A 175 -4.74 5.20 -10.90
C GLY A 175 -4.11 4.16 -11.82
N SER A 176 -2.96 4.45 -12.42
CA SER A 176 -2.22 3.36 -13.07
C SER A 176 -1.44 2.60 -12.00
N ASP A 177 -1.67 1.33 -11.92
CA ASP A 177 -0.84 0.43 -11.13
C ASP A 177 -0.08 -0.55 -12.02
N LEU A 178 1.01 -1.08 -11.47
CA LEU A 178 1.75 -2.15 -12.10
C LEU A 178 1.19 -3.47 -11.54
N VAL A 179 0.86 -4.39 -12.43
CA VAL A 179 0.44 -5.74 -12.06
C VAL A 179 1.38 -6.76 -12.68
N SER A 180 1.65 -7.83 -11.95
CA SER A 180 2.25 -9.03 -12.55
C SER A 180 1.12 -9.88 -13.13
N VAL A 181 1.30 -10.29 -14.37
CA VAL A 181 0.45 -11.24 -15.09
C VAL A 181 1.17 -12.57 -15.16
N LEU A 182 0.57 -13.59 -14.60
CA LEU A 182 1.07 -14.95 -14.63
C LEU A 182 0.22 -15.77 -15.60
N GLU A 183 0.85 -16.45 -16.52
CA GLU A 183 0.14 -17.28 -17.50
C GLU A 183 0.78 -18.65 -17.67
N THR A 184 -0.06 -19.65 -17.86
CA THR A 184 0.36 -20.99 -18.20
C THR A 184 -0.73 -21.72 -18.99
N GLU A 185 -0.32 -22.50 -19.98
CA GLU A 185 -1.20 -23.42 -20.68
C GLU A 185 -1.18 -24.80 -20.03
N ILE A 186 -2.37 -25.40 -19.90
CA ILE A 186 -2.57 -26.70 -19.26
C ILE A 186 -3.48 -27.56 -20.14
N ASP A 187 -2.98 -28.72 -20.63
CA ASP A 187 -3.72 -29.64 -21.52
C ASP A 187 -4.04 -31.01 -20.89
N ASP A 188 -3.61 -31.22 -19.63
CA ASP A 188 -3.68 -32.52 -18.96
C ASP A 188 -4.31 -32.47 -17.54
N MET A 189 -4.86 -31.32 -17.14
CA MET A 189 -5.53 -31.19 -15.85
C MET A 189 -7.05 -31.35 -15.99
N GLN A 190 -7.65 -32.14 -15.09
CA GLN A 190 -9.10 -32.34 -15.06
C GLN A 190 -9.83 -31.01 -14.77
N PRO A 191 -10.92 -30.70 -15.51
CA PRO A 191 -11.65 -29.43 -15.39
C PRO A 191 -12.16 -29.11 -13.97
N ASN A 192 -12.56 -30.11 -13.21
CA ASN A 192 -13.03 -29.95 -11.84
C ASN A 192 -11.98 -29.42 -10.86
N ARG A 193 -10.69 -29.49 -11.21
CA ARG A 193 -9.58 -29.01 -10.39
C ARG A 193 -9.36 -27.49 -10.50
N TYR A 194 -9.81 -26.85 -11.59
CA TYR A 194 -9.62 -25.40 -11.78
C TYR A 194 -10.28 -24.58 -10.67
N GLY A 195 -11.47 -24.95 -10.23
CA GLY A 195 -12.14 -24.23 -9.13
C GLY A 195 -11.34 -24.25 -7.82
N PHE A 196 -10.64 -25.37 -7.52
CA PHE A 196 -9.76 -25.43 -6.38
C PHE A 196 -8.50 -24.57 -6.58
N LEU A 197 -7.88 -24.66 -7.76
CA LEU A 197 -6.70 -23.86 -8.10
C LEU A 197 -7.00 -22.35 -8.00
N CYS A 198 -8.11 -21.89 -8.59
CA CYS A 198 -8.51 -20.48 -8.53
C CYS A 198 -8.65 -19.98 -7.09
N ARG A 199 -9.30 -20.77 -6.21
CA ARG A 199 -9.40 -20.40 -4.78
C ARG A 199 -8.03 -20.26 -4.13
N ARG A 200 -7.09 -21.20 -4.38
CA ARG A 200 -5.73 -21.13 -3.85
C ARG A 200 -4.96 -19.91 -4.35
N LEU A 201 -5.20 -19.48 -5.58
CA LEU A 201 -4.59 -18.28 -6.13
C LEU A 201 -5.14 -17.00 -5.47
N PHE A 202 -6.44 -16.92 -5.22
CA PHE A 202 -7.01 -15.83 -4.44
C PHE A 202 -6.49 -15.80 -2.99
N ASP A 203 -6.37 -16.96 -2.34
CA ASP A 203 -5.78 -17.09 -0.99
C ASP A 203 -4.30 -16.63 -0.99
N ALA A 204 -3.57 -16.83 -2.08
CA ALA A 204 -2.19 -16.38 -2.25
C ALA A 204 -2.07 -14.88 -2.59
N GLY A 205 -3.18 -14.19 -2.81
CA GLY A 205 -3.24 -12.75 -3.07
C GLY A 205 -3.38 -12.37 -4.54
N ALA A 206 -4.00 -13.23 -5.35
CA ALA A 206 -4.40 -12.84 -6.69
C ALA A 206 -5.44 -11.72 -6.64
N LEU A 207 -5.30 -10.76 -7.56
CA LEU A 207 -6.28 -9.69 -7.80
C LEU A 207 -7.41 -10.17 -8.70
N ASP A 208 -7.08 -11.07 -9.64
CA ASP A 208 -8.01 -11.70 -10.55
C ASP A 208 -7.44 -13.03 -11.06
N VAL A 209 -8.32 -13.97 -11.38
CA VAL A 209 -7.96 -15.28 -11.94
C VAL A 209 -9.02 -15.68 -12.93
N PHE A 210 -8.62 -16.01 -14.16
CA PHE A 210 -9.53 -16.53 -15.16
C PHE A 210 -8.89 -17.62 -16.00
N VAL A 211 -9.74 -18.46 -16.59
CA VAL A 211 -9.36 -19.62 -17.38
C VAL A 211 -10.03 -19.52 -18.75
N THR A 212 -9.21 -19.50 -19.80
CA THR A 212 -9.68 -19.39 -21.17
C THR A 212 -9.44 -20.70 -21.92
N PRO A 213 -10.45 -21.29 -22.58
CA PRO A 213 -10.26 -22.44 -23.43
C PRO A 213 -9.28 -22.14 -24.56
N ALA A 214 -8.38 -23.08 -24.84
CA ALA A 214 -7.38 -22.93 -25.88
C ALA A 214 -7.18 -24.24 -26.65
N LEU A 215 -6.85 -24.12 -27.92
CA LEU A 215 -6.38 -25.26 -28.70
C LEU A 215 -4.84 -25.24 -28.70
N MET A 216 -4.23 -26.25 -28.13
CA MET A 216 -2.80 -26.35 -27.94
C MET A 216 -2.14 -27.17 -29.05
N LYS A 217 -0.79 -27.27 -29.03
CA LYS A 217 -0.02 -28.04 -29.96
C LYS A 217 -0.55 -29.49 -30.08
N LYS A 218 -0.39 -30.09 -31.27
CA LYS A 218 -0.92 -31.43 -31.59
C LYS A 218 -2.46 -31.52 -31.55
N GLY A 219 -3.16 -30.40 -31.67
CA GLY A 219 -4.63 -30.38 -31.68
C GLY A 219 -5.29 -30.71 -30.32
N ARG A 220 -4.58 -30.60 -29.22
CA ARG A 220 -5.12 -30.90 -27.89
C ARG A 220 -5.95 -29.77 -27.35
N PRO A 221 -7.19 -30.02 -26.88
CA PRO A 221 -7.90 -29.01 -26.10
C PRO A 221 -7.20 -28.80 -24.77
N GLY A 222 -7.10 -27.56 -24.34
CA GLY A 222 -6.50 -27.18 -23.07
C GLY A 222 -7.05 -25.84 -22.59
N HIS A 223 -6.41 -25.28 -21.58
CA HIS A 223 -6.80 -24.02 -20.99
C HIS A 223 -5.60 -23.12 -20.77
N LEU A 224 -5.76 -21.85 -21.05
CA LEU A 224 -4.86 -20.79 -20.61
C LEU A 224 -5.35 -20.30 -19.24
N LEU A 225 -4.60 -20.56 -18.19
CA LEU A 225 -4.79 -19.94 -16.88
C LEU A 225 -4.06 -18.61 -16.88
N THR A 226 -4.77 -17.55 -16.51
CA THR A 226 -4.21 -16.22 -16.29
C THR A 226 -4.52 -15.77 -14.86
N ALA A 227 -3.51 -15.29 -14.13
CA ALA A 227 -3.67 -14.72 -12.80
C ALA A 227 -2.98 -13.35 -12.74
N LEU A 228 -3.63 -12.40 -12.09
CA LEU A 228 -3.12 -11.03 -11.89
C LEU A 228 -2.81 -10.83 -10.40
N CYS A 229 -1.69 -10.19 -10.11
CA CYS A 229 -1.34 -9.84 -8.72
C CYS A 229 -0.48 -8.56 -8.64
N ALA A 230 -0.31 -8.04 -7.43
CA ALA A 230 0.72 -7.04 -7.19
C ALA A 230 2.12 -7.65 -7.47
N PRO A 231 3.09 -6.89 -8.02
CA PRO A 231 4.41 -7.42 -8.40
C PRO A 231 5.13 -8.21 -7.32
N GLY A 232 5.06 -7.75 -6.07
CA GLY A 232 5.66 -8.44 -4.92
C GLY A 232 5.00 -9.78 -4.53
N ARG A 233 3.92 -10.20 -5.20
CA ARG A 233 3.20 -11.46 -4.98
C ARG A 233 3.42 -12.52 -6.07
N SER A 234 4.09 -12.16 -7.16
CA SER A 234 4.26 -13.04 -8.32
C SER A 234 4.94 -14.38 -7.99
N GLY A 235 5.95 -14.38 -7.11
CA GLY A 235 6.60 -15.61 -6.66
C GLY A 235 5.64 -16.55 -5.93
N ALA A 236 4.86 -16.04 -4.97
CA ALA A 236 3.89 -16.84 -4.22
C ALA A 236 2.79 -17.43 -5.10
N LEU A 237 2.32 -16.67 -6.11
CA LEU A 237 1.35 -17.17 -7.08
C LEU A 237 1.95 -18.22 -8.01
N ALA A 238 3.17 -18.02 -8.50
CA ALA A 238 3.87 -19.01 -9.31
C ALA A 238 4.03 -20.35 -8.56
N ASP A 239 4.45 -20.30 -7.30
CA ASP A 239 4.55 -21.49 -6.43
C ASP A 239 3.18 -22.19 -6.27
N ALA A 240 2.10 -21.41 -6.08
CA ALA A 240 0.76 -21.96 -5.96
C ALA A 240 0.30 -22.62 -7.27
N ILE A 241 0.55 -22.01 -8.44
CA ILE A 241 0.23 -22.59 -9.75
C ILE A 241 1.00 -23.91 -9.94
N LEU A 242 2.31 -23.90 -9.73
CA LEU A 242 3.15 -25.10 -9.91
C LEU A 242 2.78 -26.23 -8.95
N ARG A 243 2.35 -25.91 -7.75
CA ARG A 243 1.96 -26.88 -6.73
C ARG A 243 0.59 -27.51 -6.99
N HIS A 244 -0.35 -26.77 -7.52
CA HIS A 244 -1.76 -27.16 -7.59
C HIS A 244 -2.26 -27.45 -9.00
N SER A 245 -1.39 -27.36 -10.02
CA SER A 245 -1.69 -27.72 -11.39
C SER A 245 -0.71 -28.77 -11.92
N THR A 246 -0.88 -29.18 -13.16
CA THR A 246 0.02 -30.10 -13.86
C THR A 246 1.07 -29.37 -14.70
N THR A 247 1.04 -28.04 -14.76
CA THR A 247 2.00 -27.26 -15.53
C THR A 247 3.42 -27.38 -15.01
N LEU A 248 4.38 -27.32 -15.92
CA LEU A 248 5.82 -27.37 -15.61
C LEU A 248 6.47 -25.98 -15.59
N GLY A 249 5.72 -24.94 -15.97
CA GLY A 249 6.26 -23.58 -16.02
C GLY A 249 5.19 -22.51 -16.10
N VAL A 250 5.54 -21.35 -15.61
CA VAL A 250 4.66 -20.17 -15.58
C VAL A 250 5.40 -19.00 -16.20
N ARG A 251 4.77 -18.33 -17.17
CA ARG A 251 5.26 -17.05 -17.69
C ARG A 251 4.84 -15.93 -16.77
N VAL A 252 5.76 -15.03 -16.44
CA VAL A 252 5.50 -13.86 -15.61
C VAL A 252 5.93 -12.62 -16.38
N ARG A 253 5.05 -11.64 -16.48
CA ARG A 253 5.34 -10.32 -17.04
C ARG A 253 4.71 -9.25 -16.20
N GLU A 254 5.25 -8.06 -16.24
CA GLU A 254 4.67 -6.89 -15.59
C GLU A 254 3.94 -6.03 -16.62
N GLU A 255 2.74 -5.62 -16.29
CA GLU A 255 1.90 -4.80 -17.15
C GLU A 255 1.36 -3.60 -16.40
N ARG A 256 1.33 -2.46 -17.09
CA ARG A 256 0.67 -1.26 -16.58
C ARG A 256 -0.83 -1.37 -16.78
N ARG A 257 -1.57 -1.19 -15.70
CA ARG A 257 -3.03 -1.19 -15.69
C ARG A 257 -3.54 0.22 -15.41
N VAL A 258 -4.41 0.72 -16.27
CA VAL A 258 -5.10 2.01 -16.07
C VAL A 258 -6.43 1.73 -15.36
N LEU A 259 -6.65 2.42 -14.24
CA LEU A 259 -7.84 2.25 -13.40
C LEU A 259 -8.58 3.57 -13.27
N LEU A 260 -9.91 3.49 -13.22
CA LEU A 260 -10.70 4.65 -12.82
C LEU A 260 -10.42 4.97 -11.33
N PRO A 261 -10.33 6.26 -10.96
CA PRO A 261 -10.35 6.68 -9.56
C PRO A 261 -11.59 6.10 -8.88
N ARG A 262 -11.38 5.41 -7.77
CA ARG A 262 -12.46 4.70 -7.08
C ARG A 262 -12.30 4.75 -5.58
N LEU A 263 -13.42 4.76 -4.88
CA LEU A 263 -13.49 4.61 -3.44
C LEU A 263 -14.58 3.61 -3.07
N VAL A 264 -14.42 2.93 -1.95
CA VAL A 264 -15.45 2.04 -1.40
C VAL A 264 -16.15 2.78 -0.26
N VAL A 265 -17.46 2.88 -0.34
CA VAL A 265 -18.31 3.47 0.70
C VAL A 265 -19.25 2.41 1.27
N GLU A 266 -19.43 2.41 2.58
CA GLU A 266 -20.48 1.63 3.22
C GLU A 266 -21.77 2.45 3.26
N VAL A 267 -22.87 1.84 2.86
CA VAL A 267 -24.20 2.46 2.82
C VAL A 267 -25.23 1.59 3.54
N GLY A 268 -26.19 2.24 4.20
CA GLY A 268 -27.34 1.57 4.79
C GLY A 268 -28.46 1.43 3.79
N THR A 269 -29.03 0.23 3.68
CA THR A 269 -30.24 -0.08 2.91
C THR A 269 -31.31 -0.64 3.85
N ARG A 270 -32.53 -0.80 3.34
CA ARG A 270 -33.61 -1.50 4.07
C ARG A 270 -33.30 -2.98 4.34
N TYR A 271 -32.31 -3.56 3.63
CA TYR A 271 -31.88 -4.94 3.80
C TYR A 271 -30.67 -5.09 4.72
N GLY A 272 -29.97 -4.00 5.04
CA GLY A 272 -28.75 -3.98 5.85
C GLY A 272 -27.67 -3.09 5.26
N ARG A 273 -26.45 -3.20 5.78
CA ARG A 273 -25.30 -2.46 5.28
C ARG A 273 -24.63 -3.19 4.13
N ALA A 274 -24.30 -2.47 3.07
CA ALA A 274 -23.56 -2.97 1.92
C ALA A 274 -22.43 -2.03 1.53
N ARG A 275 -21.31 -2.57 1.11
CA ARG A 275 -20.22 -1.81 0.50
C ARG A 275 -20.56 -1.55 -0.97
N VAL A 276 -20.25 -0.34 -1.41
CA VAL A 276 -20.47 0.09 -2.79
C VAL A 276 -19.21 0.75 -3.29
N LYS A 277 -18.69 0.28 -4.41
CA LYS A 277 -17.56 0.87 -5.12
C LYS A 277 -18.06 2.02 -5.98
N LEU A 278 -17.59 3.23 -5.69
CA LEU A 278 -17.83 4.43 -6.50
C LEU A 278 -16.63 4.63 -7.42
N ALA A 279 -16.83 4.75 -8.71
CA ALA A 279 -15.78 5.02 -9.68
C ALA A 279 -16.12 6.27 -10.50
N ARG A 280 -15.14 7.19 -10.64
CA ARG A 280 -15.25 8.40 -11.45
C ARG A 280 -14.82 8.08 -12.87
N ARG A 281 -15.65 8.38 -13.84
CA ARG A 281 -15.33 8.29 -15.28
C ARG A 281 -14.61 9.54 -15.79
N PRO A 282 -13.93 9.47 -16.92
CA PRO A 282 -13.24 10.64 -17.52
C PRO A 282 -14.16 11.82 -17.81
N ASP A 283 -15.43 11.58 -18.08
CA ASP A 283 -16.47 12.61 -18.28
C ASP A 283 -16.97 13.25 -16.97
N GLY A 284 -16.35 12.90 -15.83
CA GLY A 284 -16.73 13.37 -14.49
C GLY A 284 -17.94 12.65 -13.88
N THR A 285 -18.59 11.72 -14.60
CA THR A 285 -19.70 10.94 -14.03
C THR A 285 -19.18 9.93 -13.01
N VAL A 286 -19.99 9.65 -11.98
CA VAL A 286 -19.66 8.64 -10.96
C VAL A 286 -20.59 7.44 -11.16
N THR A 287 -20.04 6.25 -11.22
CA THR A 287 -20.78 4.98 -11.23
C THR A 287 -20.68 4.30 -9.88
N ALA A 288 -21.74 3.57 -9.48
CA ALA A 288 -21.75 2.78 -8.25
C ALA A 288 -21.96 1.31 -8.56
N SER A 289 -21.09 0.51 -8.03
CA SER A 289 -21.13 -0.95 -8.13
C SER A 289 -21.16 -1.53 -6.73
N PRO A 290 -22.32 -2.04 -6.25
CA PRO A 290 -22.39 -2.75 -4.97
C PRO A 290 -21.49 -3.99 -4.99
N GLU A 291 -20.87 -4.32 -3.85
CA GLU A 291 -20.08 -5.53 -3.72
C GLU A 291 -21.02 -6.76 -3.77
N HIS A 292 -20.66 -7.72 -4.63
CA HIS A 292 -21.46 -8.92 -4.90
C HIS A 292 -21.74 -9.71 -3.64
N ASP A 293 -20.69 -9.98 -2.85
CA ASP A 293 -20.78 -10.83 -1.66
C ASP A 293 -21.69 -10.23 -0.59
N ASP A 294 -21.64 -8.90 -0.42
CA ASP A 294 -22.51 -8.19 0.51
C ASP A 294 -23.98 -8.28 0.04
N CYS A 295 -24.21 -8.11 -1.26
CA CYS A 295 -25.57 -8.23 -1.85
C CYS A 295 -26.11 -9.65 -1.76
N ALA A 296 -25.29 -10.66 -2.02
CA ALA A 296 -25.67 -12.07 -1.90
C ALA A 296 -26.06 -12.43 -0.45
N ALA A 297 -25.20 -12.07 0.50
CA ALA A 297 -25.47 -12.35 1.92
C ALA A 297 -26.74 -11.64 2.44
N LEU A 298 -26.99 -10.40 1.99
CA LEU A 298 -28.19 -9.66 2.36
C LEU A 298 -29.44 -10.21 1.68
N ALA A 299 -29.36 -10.67 0.45
CA ALA A 299 -30.47 -11.32 -0.27
C ALA A 299 -30.87 -12.63 0.43
N GLU A 300 -29.92 -13.48 0.76
CA GLU A 300 -30.15 -14.73 1.51
C GLU A 300 -30.82 -14.46 2.85
N LYS A 301 -30.34 -13.45 3.60
CA LYS A 301 -30.84 -13.11 4.93
C LYS A 301 -32.27 -12.50 4.90
N SER A 302 -32.58 -11.72 3.88
CA SER A 302 -33.84 -10.97 3.79
C SER A 302 -34.94 -11.65 2.99
N GLY A 303 -34.59 -12.67 2.20
CA GLY A 303 -35.48 -13.29 1.23
C GLY A 303 -35.77 -12.43 0.00
N ALA A 304 -35.07 -11.30 -0.18
CA ALA A 304 -35.13 -10.45 -1.36
C ALA A 304 -34.27 -11.01 -2.48
N THR A 305 -34.51 -10.55 -3.70
CA THR A 305 -33.63 -10.87 -4.81
C THR A 305 -32.32 -10.08 -4.72
N MET A 306 -31.27 -10.61 -5.30
CA MET A 306 -29.97 -9.94 -5.34
C MET A 306 -30.04 -8.59 -6.07
N ASP A 307 -30.89 -8.49 -7.13
CA ASP A 307 -31.08 -7.25 -7.87
C ASP A 307 -31.77 -6.17 -7.04
N GLU A 308 -32.76 -6.52 -6.22
CA GLU A 308 -33.42 -5.58 -5.31
C GLU A 308 -32.44 -5.02 -4.26
N VAL A 309 -31.59 -5.87 -3.69
CA VAL A 309 -30.55 -5.44 -2.74
C VAL A 309 -29.52 -4.55 -3.42
N ALA A 310 -29.05 -4.94 -4.60
CA ALA A 310 -28.06 -4.17 -5.36
C ALA A 310 -28.60 -2.79 -5.77
N GLU A 311 -29.85 -2.70 -6.20
CA GLU A 311 -30.48 -1.44 -6.57
C GLU A 311 -30.67 -0.52 -5.34
N ALA A 312 -31.12 -1.08 -4.21
CA ALA A 312 -31.20 -0.33 -2.96
C ALA A 312 -29.85 0.24 -2.52
N ALA A 313 -28.77 -0.56 -2.67
CA ALA A 313 -27.42 -0.13 -2.35
C ALA A 313 -26.92 0.96 -3.32
N ARG A 314 -27.18 0.86 -4.62
CA ARG A 314 -26.85 1.91 -5.61
C ARG A 314 -27.54 3.23 -5.29
N LEU A 315 -28.84 3.20 -5.00
CA LEU A 315 -29.60 4.40 -4.64
C LEU A 315 -29.09 5.06 -3.35
N ALA A 316 -28.75 4.26 -2.34
CA ALA A 316 -28.18 4.75 -1.09
C ALA A 316 -26.79 5.38 -1.32
N ALA A 317 -25.95 4.77 -2.14
CA ALA A 317 -24.63 5.30 -2.48
C ALA A 317 -24.73 6.61 -3.28
N GLY A 318 -25.69 6.72 -4.19
CA GLY A 318 -25.96 7.96 -4.94
C GLY A 318 -26.40 9.11 -4.04
N ARG A 319 -27.21 8.86 -3.00
CA ARG A 319 -27.59 9.87 -1.99
C ARG A 319 -26.37 10.30 -1.17
N LYS A 320 -25.57 9.36 -0.71
CA LYS A 320 -24.35 9.64 0.06
C LYS A 320 -23.34 10.44 -0.76
N ALA A 321 -23.08 10.05 -2.01
CA ALA A 321 -22.19 10.78 -2.89
C ALA A 321 -22.57 12.25 -3.11
N ARG A 322 -23.88 12.56 -3.21
CA ARG A 322 -24.37 13.94 -3.30
C ARG A 322 -24.20 14.71 -2.00
N ALA A 323 -24.47 14.06 -0.86
CA ALA A 323 -24.32 14.68 0.45
C ALA A 323 -22.86 15.03 0.77
N ASP A 324 -21.92 14.18 0.32
CA ASP A 324 -20.49 14.34 0.52
C ASP A 324 -19.83 15.27 -0.55
N GLY A 325 -20.63 15.93 -1.42
CA GLY A 325 -20.12 16.86 -2.44
C GLY A 325 -19.33 16.20 -3.56
N LEU A 326 -19.48 14.88 -3.76
CA LEU A 326 -18.86 14.18 -4.88
C LEU A 326 -19.55 14.60 -6.21
N PRO A 327 -18.78 14.81 -7.29
CA PRO A 327 -19.37 15.32 -8.53
C PRO A 327 -20.43 14.38 -9.12
N VAL A 328 -21.42 15.02 -9.65
CA VAL A 328 -22.72 14.57 -10.13
C VAL A 328 -22.83 13.11 -10.56
N TRP A 329 -23.55 12.32 -9.74
CA TRP A 329 -24.16 11.06 -10.11
C TRP A 329 -25.20 11.26 -11.21
N LYS A 330 -24.96 10.72 -12.41
CA LYS A 330 -26.00 10.47 -13.38
C LYS A 330 -26.41 9.00 -13.26
N GLY A 331 -27.38 8.73 -12.39
CA GLY A 331 -28.02 7.43 -12.33
C GLY A 331 -28.64 7.13 -13.70
N GLY A 332 -28.06 6.18 -14.40
CA GLY A 332 -28.69 5.65 -15.62
C GLY A 332 -29.94 4.92 -15.22
N ALA A 333 -31.09 5.54 -15.43
CA ALA A 333 -32.31 4.79 -15.67
C ALA A 333 -32.04 3.96 -16.94
N ARG A 334 -31.90 2.66 -16.80
CA ARG A 334 -32.03 1.77 -17.96
C ARG A 334 -33.47 1.91 -18.44
N ARG A 335 -33.66 2.41 -19.67
CA ARG A 335 -34.85 2.18 -20.47
C ARG A 335 -34.87 0.72 -20.89
#